data_e712a55ec20650ee94e7e64c1bad5253
#
_entry.id   e712a55ec20650ee94e7e64c1bad5253
#
_cell.length_a   1.000
_cell.length_b   1.000
_cell.length_c   1.000
_cell.angle_alpha   90.00
_cell.angle_beta   90.00
_cell.angle_gamma   90.00
#
_symmetry.space_group_name_H-M   'P 1'
#
loop_
_entity.id
_entity.type
_entity.pdbx_description
1 polymer ?
#
loop_
_entity_poly.entity_id
_entity_poly.type
_entity_poly.pdbx_seq_one_letter_code
_entity_poly.pdbx_strand_id
1 'polypeptide(L)'
;MLKNDLILKAARGEKTERIPVWLMRQAGRVLPEYRATRSRAKNFVEFVKNPELACEVTIQPVEILGVDAAIIFSDILVIPEAMGLPYQMIEAKGPWFEKTIKTKSDVDALHIAQAGDLDYVMQALKLTKQNLNNRVPLIGFAGAPWTIFAYMIEGSGSKTFSKAKQFLYTQPELSHLLLDKITQSTINYLKGQVASGADMIQLFDSWAGVL
;
A
#
# COMPACT_ATOMS: atom_id res chain seq x y z
N MET A 1 -24.13 5.85 -8.95
CA MET A 1 -24.00 6.71 -7.74
C MET A 1 -23.73 5.81 -6.55
N LEU A 2 -22.83 6.17 -5.63
CA LEU A 2 -22.55 5.42 -4.41
C LEU A 2 -23.77 5.43 -3.50
N LYS A 3 -24.07 4.28 -2.86
CA LYS A 3 -25.16 4.15 -1.88
C LYS A 3 -24.79 4.77 -0.53
N ASN A 4 -23.50 4.70 -0.18
CA ASN A 4 -22.92 5.35 1.00
C ASN A 4 -21.68 6.13 0.53
N ASP A 5 -21.72 7.45 0.62
CA ASP A 5 -20.64 8.37 0.23
C ASP A 5 -20.13 9.21 1.41
N LEU A 6 -20.46 8.81 2.65
CA LEU A 6 -20.17 9.57 3.87
C LEU A 6 -18.69 9.91 4.01
N ILE A 7 -17.80 8.96 3.73
CA ILE A 7 -16.35 9.21 3.88
C ILE A 7 -15.85 10.23 2.84
N LEU A 8 -16.40 10.23 1.62
CA LEU A 8 -16.04 11.21 0.60
C LEU A 8 -16.55 12.60 0.96
N LYS A 9 -17.76 12.70 1.53
CA LYS A 9 -18.32 13.95 2.06
C LYS A 9 -17.44 14.49 3.18
N ALA A 10 -17.14 13.66 4.18
CA ALA A 10 -16.26 14.05 5.29
C ALA A 10 -14.88 14.50 4.80
N ALA A 11 -14.29 13.81 3.82
CA ALA A 11 -13.01 14.18 3.24
C ALA A 11 -13.03 15.55 2.51
N ARG A 12 -14.20 15.97 2.00
CA ARG A 12 -14.41 17.31 1.41
C ARG A 12 -14.80 18.38 2.43
N GLY A 13 -14.88 18.03 3.73
CA GLY A 13 -15.34 18.95 4.78
C GLY A 13 -16.86 19.19 4.79
N GLU A 14 -17.62 18.37 4.10
CA GLU A 14 -19.08 18.46 4.09
C GLU A 14 -19.68 17.85 5.38
N LYS A 15 -20.85 18.39 5.79
CA LYS A 15 -21.58 17.85 6.93
C LYS A 15 -22.12 16.45 6.60
N THR A 16 -21.89 15.50 7.50
CA THR A 16 -22.40 14.15 7.41
C THR A 16 -23.40 13.87 8.55
N GLU A 17 -24.32 12.95 8.33
CA GLU A 17 -25.33 12.54 9.34
C GLU A 17 -24.69 11.83 10.55
N ARG A 18 -23.54 11.20 10.35
CA ARG A 18 -22.71 10.56 11.37
C ARG A 18 -21.25 10.55 10.92
N ILE A 19 -20.34 10.28 11.83
CA ILE A 19 -18.92 10.10 11.50
C ILE A 19 -18.75 8.80 10.71
N PRO A 20 -18.20 8.86 9.47
CA PRO A 20 -17.88 7.66 8.71
C PRO A 20 -16.68 6.93 9.30
N VAL A 21 -16.68 5.61 9.20
CA VAL A 21 -15.65 4.76 9.77
C VAL A 21 -15.09 3.79 8.73
N TRP A 22 -13.78 3.75 8.61
CA TRP A 22 -13.03 2.61 8.09
C TRP A 22 -11.92 2.28 9.09
N LEU A 23 -11.49 1.03 9.14
CA LEU A 23 -10.52 0.59 10.14
C LEU A 23 -9.19 0.26 9.47
N MET A 24 -8.09 0.76 10.04
CA MET A 24 -6.76 0.36 9.61
C MET A 24 -6.62 -1.16 9.66
N ARG A 25 -6.20 -1.77 8.54
CA ARG A 25 -6.07 -3.23 8.41
C ARG A 25 -7.39 -3.99 8.64
N GLN A 26 -8.52 -3.41 8.25
CA GLN A 26 -9.84 -4.05 8.37
C GLN A 26 -9.88 -5.42 7.66
N ALA A 27 -9.27 -5.56 6.47
CA ALA A 27 -8.95 -6.85 5.87
C ALA A 27 -7.74 -7.45 6.60
N GLY A 28 -7.98 -8.22 7.64
CA GLY A 28 -6.92 -8.68 8.52
C GLY A 28 -7.27 -9.88 9.38
N ARG A 29 -6.29 -10.36 10.13
CA ARG A 29 -6.36 -11.60 10.94
C ARG A 29 -7.44 -11.58 12.03
N VAL A 30 -8.03 -10.45 12.33
CA VAL A 30 -9.18 -10.33 13.25
C VAL A 30 -10.39 -11.07 12.70
N LEU A 31 -10.57 -11.10 11.37
CA LEU A 31 -11.68 -11.80 10.73
C LEU A 31 -11.34 -13.27 10.48
N PRO A 32 -12.17 -14.22 10.95
CA PRO A 32 -12.02 -15.64 10.61
C PRO A 32 -12.03 -15.89 9.10
N GLU A 33 -12.90 -15.19 8.37
CA GLU A 33 -13.05 -15.28 6.92
C GLU A 33 -11.75 -14.87 6.20
N TYR A 34 -11.10 -13.80 6.67
CA TYR A 34 -9.76 -13.41 6.15
C TYR A 34 -8.75 -14.54 6.36
N ARG A 35 -8.72 -15.16 7.54
CA ARG A 35 -7.78 -16.25 7.82
C ARG A 35 -8.02 -17.45 6.90
N ALA A 36 -9.30 -17.79 6.64
CA ALA A 36 -9.67 -18.86 5.72
C ALA A 36 -9.24 -18.55 4.28
N THR A 37 -9.49 -17.31 3.79
CA THR A 37 -9.05 -16.88 2.45
C THR A 37 -7.52 -16.85 2.36
N ARG A 38 -6.84 -16.34 3.40
CA ARG A 38 -5.36 -16.26 3.47
C ARG A 38 -4.69 -17.64 3.38
N SER A 39 -5.30 -18.69 3.94
CA SER A 39 -4.75 -20.06 3.90
C SER A 39 -4.74 -20.68 2.49
N ARG A 40 -5.42 -20.07 1.51
CA ARG A 40 -5.44 -20.52 0.11
C ARG A 40 -4.20 -20.10 -0.68
N ALA A 41 -3.37 -19.19 -0.14
CA ALA A 41 -2.11 -18.76 -0.75
C ALA A 41 -0.92 -19.26 0.07
N LYS A 42 0.18 -19.64 -0.60
CA LYS A 42 1.39 -20.20 0.04
C LYS A 42 2.08 -19.20 0.97
N ASN A 43 2.11 -17.94 0.56
CA ASN A 43 2.75 -16.87 1.30
C ASN A 43 2.01 -15.54 1.12
N PHE A 44 2.47 -14.50 1.83
CA PHE A 44 1.81 -13.19 1.79
C PHE A 44 1.97 -12.49 0.42
N VAL A 45 3.12 -12.59 -0.22
CA VAL A 45 3.37 -11.94 -1.52
C VAL A 45 2.49 -12.58 -2.61
N GLU A 46 2.38 -13.92 -2.63
CA GLU A 46 1.46 -14.62 -3.53
C GLU A 46 0.01 -14.20 -3.28
N PHE A 47 -0.37 -14.02 -2.02
CA PHE A 47 -1.71 -13.57 -1.65
C PHE A 47 -2.01 -12.16 -2.19
N VAL A 48 -1.07 -11.21 -2.03
CA VAL A 48 -1.20 -9.85 -2.55
C VAL A 48 -1.23 -9.83 -4.08
N LYS A 49 -0.50 -10.73 -4.73
CA LYS A 49 -0.41 -10.81 -6.20
C LYS A 49 -1.58 -11.54 -6.86
N ASN A 50 -2.53 -12.05 -6.10
CA ASN A 50 -3.73 -12.68 -6.62
C ASN A 50 -4.92 -11.71 -6.58
N PRO A 51 -5.41 -11.19 -7.71
CA PRO A 51 -6.48 -10.21 -7.75
C PRO A 51 -7.80 -10.67 -7.14
N GLU A 52 -8.16 -11.95 -7.32
CA GLU A 52 -9.39 -12.53 -6.81
C GLU A 52 -9.36 -12.62 -5.28
N LEU A 53 -8.25 -13.11 -4.71
CA LEU A 53 -8.08 -13.21 -3.27
C LEU A 53 -8.00 -11.81 -2.63
N ALA A 54 -7.30 -10.86 -3.26
CA ALA A 54 -7.22 -9.48 -2.80
C ALA A 54 -8.60 -8.81 -2.82
N CYS A 55 -9.39 -9.03 -3.86
CA CYS A 55 -10.76 -8.56 -3.97
C CYS A 55 -11.65 -9.14 -2.85
N GLU A 56 -11.61 -10.47 -2.67
CA GLU A 56 -12.42 -11.17 -1.67
C GLU A 56 -12.19 -10.58 -0.27
N VAL A 57 -10.93 -10.48 0.18
CA VAL A 57 -10.65 -9.96 1.51
C VAL A 57 -10.87 -8.45 1.64
N THR A 58 -10.83 -7.70 0.55
CA THR A 58 -11.18 -6.27 0.55
C THR A 58 -12.66 -6.06 0.84
N ILE A 59 -13.52 -6.96 0.37
CA ILE A 59 -14.99 -6.87 0.52
C ILE A 59 -15.47 -7.36 1.87
N GLN A 60 -14.85 -8.40 2.44
CA GLN A 60 -15.23 -8.99 3.71
C GLN A 60 -15.53 -7.98 4.83
N PRO A 61 -14.69 -6.95 5.10
CA PRO A 61 -15.02 -5.96 6.14
C PRO A 61 -16.27 -5.13 5.86
N VAL A 62 -16.55 -4.86 4.59
CA VAL A 62 -17.78 -4.13 4.21
C VAL A 62 -19.01 -4.95 4.54
N GLU A 63 -18.96 -6.26 4.31
CA GLU A 63 -20.07 -7.17 4.54
C GLU A 63 -20.25 -7.54 6.02
N ILE A 64 -19.14 -7.77 6.72
CA ILE A 64 -19.14 -8.29 8.09
C ILE A 64 -19.25 -7.17 9.12
N LEU A 65 -18.52 -6.06 8.90
CA LEU A 65 -18.41 -4.96 9.87
C LEU A 65 -19.28 -3.76 9.52
N GLY A 66 -19.78 -3.67 8.28
CA GLY A 66 -20.59 -2.53 7.83
C GLY A 66 -19.81 -1.21 7.78
N VAL A 67 -18.51 -1.24 7.46
CA VAL A 67 -17.66 -0.05 7.35
C VAL A 67 -18.06 0.84 6.17
N ASP A 68 -17.70 2.14 6.25
CA ASP A 68 -18.13 3.16 5.29
C ASP A 68 -17.20 3.29 4.07
N ALA A 69 -16.11 2.53 4.02
CA ALA A 69 -15.25 2.42 2.86
C ALA A 69 -14.54 1.06 2.82
N ALA A 70 -14.27 0.58 1.61
CA ALA A 70 -13.32 -0.49 1.37
C ALA A 70 -11.93 0.14 1.14
N ILE A 71 -10.86 -0.52 1.59
CA ILE A 71 -9.50 -0.21 1.19
C ILE A 71 -8.92 -1.44 0.49
N ILE A 72 -8.34 -1.23 -0.69
CA ILE A 72 -7.78 -2.35 -1.46
C ILE A 72 -6.76 -3.12 -0.62
N PHE A 73 -6.84 -4.45 -0.62
CA PHE A 73 -5.83 -5.28 0.00
C PHE A 73 -4.58 -5.34 -0.86
N SER A 74 -3.48 -4.79 -0.36
CA SER A 74 -2.17 -4.76 -1.00
C SER A 74 -1.07 -4.55 0.07
N ASP A 75 0.15 -4.26 -0.36
CA ASP A 75 1.27 -3.86 0.51
C ASP A 75 1.89 -2.55 0.01
N ILE A 76 2.44 -1.75 0.92
CA ILE A 76 3.20 -0.54 0.55
C ILE A 76 4.53 -0.87 -0.14
N LEU A 77 5.08 -2.06 0.11
CA LEU A 77 6.37 -2.50 -0.43
C LEU A 77 6.30 -3.10 -1.84
N VAL A 78 5.11 -3.12 -2.45
CA VAL A 78 4.98 -3.46 -3.88
C VAL A 78 5.72 -2.45 -4.77
N ILE A 79 5.89 -1.20 -4.32
CA ILE A 79 6.63 -0.16 -5.06
C ILE A 79 8.12 -0.50 -5.16
N PRO A 80 8.90 -0.71 -4.08
CA PRO A 80 10.29 -1.12 -4.21
C PRO A 80 10.46 -2.42 -4.98
N GLU A 81 9.56 -3.40 -4.84
CA GLU A 81 9.60 -4.61 -5.65
C GLU A 81 9.48 -4.30 -7.14
N ALA A 82 8.50 -3.47 -7.53
CA ALA A 82 8.33 -3.02 -8.90
C ALA A 82 9.50 -2.17 -9.42
N MET A 83 10.24 -1.51 -8.54
CA MET A 83 11.45 -0.77 -8.88
C MET A 83 12.68 -1.67 -9.08
N GLY A 84 12.58 -2.98 -8.78
CA GLY A 84 13.68 -3.94 -8.89
C GLY A 84 14.35 -4.32 -7.56
N LEU A 85 13.77 -3.96 -6.42
CA LEU A 85 14.21 -4.35 -5.08
C LEU A 85 13.19 -5.25 -4.40
N PRO A 86 13.24 -6.58 -4.62
CA PRO A 86 12.25 -7.51 -4.08
C PRO A 86 12.33 -7.62 -2.55
N TYR A 87 11.19 -7.87 -1.93
CA TYR A 87 11.06 -8.09 -0.50
C TYR A 87 10.39 -9.42 -0.19
N GLN A 88 10.49 -9.84 1.05
CA GLN A 88 9.79 -10.99 1.60
C GLN A 88 9.03 -10.59 2.85
N MET A 89 7.94 -11.27 3.13
CA MET A 89 7.21 -11.12 4.39
C MET A 89 7.54 -12.32 5.28
N ILE A 90 8.43 -12.13 6.25
CA ILE A 90 8.84 -13.19 7.19
C ILE A 90 7.81 -13.24 8.31
N GLU A 91 7.30 -14.43 8.56
CA GLU A 91 6.33 -14.66 9.64
C GLU A 91 6.89 -14.20 10.99
N ALA A 92 6.07 -13.52 11.77
CA ALA A 92 6.40 -12.90 13.06
C ALA A 92 7.47 -11.79 13.06
N LYS A 93 8.22 -11.60 11.95
CA LYS A 93 9.25 -10.54 11.84
C LYS A 93 8.80 -9.36 10.96
N GLY A 94 7.86 -9.59 10.03
CA GLY A 94 7.39 -8.58 9.09
C GLY A 94 8.23 -8.50 7.81
N PRO A 95 8.24 -7.34 7.12
CA PRO A 95 8.93 -7.20 5.85
C PRO A 95 10.45 -7.29 6.01
N TRP A 96 11.09 -7.92 5.03
CA TRP A 96 12.53 -8.09 4.98
C TRP A 96 13.03 -8.02 3.54
N PHE A 97 14.11 -7.24 3.36
CA PHE A 97 14.85 -7.12 2.11
C PHE A 97 16.18 -7.86 2.22
N GLU A 98 16.45 -8.78 1.32
CA GLU A 98 17.73 -9.49 1.24
C GLU A 98 18.87 -8.51 0.88
N LYS A 99 18.58 -7.60 -0.05
CA LYS A 99 19.48 -6.50 -0.43
C LYS A 99 18.91 -5.18 0.07
N THR A 100 19.78 -4.27 0.46
CA THR A 100 19.42 -2.92 0.88
C THR A 100 20.21 -1.88 0.07
N ILE A 101 19.69 -0.68 -0.04
CA ILE A 101 20.36 0.41 -0.74
C ILE A 101 21.47 0.98 0.14
N LYS A 102 22.70 1.00 -0.37
CA LYS A 102 23.89 1.48 0.34
C LYS A 102 24.76 2.41 -0.50
N THR A 103 24.74 2.25 -1.81
CA THR A 103 25.65 2.90 -2.74
C THR A 103 24.91 3.54 -3.90
N LYS A 104 25.62 4.42 -4.64
CA LYS A 104 25.08 4.99 -5.88
C LYS A 104 24.72 3.90 -6.90
N SER A 105 25.53 2.85 -7.00
CA SER A 105 25.26 1.72 -7.91
C SER A 105 23.93 1.02 -7.56
N ASP A 106 23.59 0.89 -6.28
CA ASP A 106 22.30 0.31 -5.86
C ASP A 106 21.14 1.20 -6.30
N VAL A 107 21.27 2.52 -6.15
CA VAL A 107 20.23 3.48 -6.59
C VAL A 107 20.11 3.50 -8.12
N ASP A 108 21.24 3.47 -8.83
CA ASP A 108 21.25 3.48 -10.30
C ASP A 108 20.60 2.22 -10.89
N ALA A 109 20.73 1.08 -10.22
CA ALA A 109 20.12 -0.19 -10.62
C ALA A 109 18.56 -0.20 -10.52
N LEU A 110 17.97 0.70 -9.73
CA LEU A 110 16.53 0.83 -9.63
C LEU A 110 15.96 1.56 -10.85
N HIS A 111 14.82 1.10 -11.36
CA HIS A 111 14.05 1.83 -12.36
C HIS A 111 12.84 2.53 -11.73
N ILE A 112 12.23 3.46 -12.46
CA ILE A 112 10.99 4.10 -12.05
C ILE A 112 9.85 3.16 -12.46
N ALA A 113 9.13 2.63 -11.47
CA ALA A 113 8.03 1.72 -11.70
C ALA A 113 6.87 2.42 -12.43
N GLN A 114 6.24 1.68 -13.33
CA GLN A 114 5.03 2.09 -14.04
C GLN A 114 3.80 1.36 -13.47
N ALA A 115 2.61 1.88 -13.73
CA ALA A 115 1.38 1.22 -13.29
C ALA A 115 1.26 -0.22 -13.82
N GLY A 116 1.78 -0.50 -15.03
CA GLY A 116 1.79 -1.84 -15.62
C GLY A 116 2.64 -2.86 -14.88
N ASP A 117 3.69 -2.43 -14.18
CA ASP A 117 4.53 -3.32 -13.36
C ASP A 117 3.75 -3.87 -12.14
N LEU A 118 2.63 -3.23 -11.79
CA LEU A 118 1.73 -3.56 -10.69
C LEU A 118 0.31 -3.89 -11.18
N ASP A 119 0.20 -4.46 -12.39
CA ASP A 119 -1.10 -4.72 -13.03
C ASP A 119 -2.02 -5.61 -12.18
N TYR A 120 -1.48 -6.53 -11.39
CA TYR A 120 -2.26 -7.35 -10.47
C TYR A 120 -3.04 -6.52 -9.43
N VAL A 121 -2.50 -5.36 -9.00
CA VAL A 121 -3.22 -4.44 -8.10
C VAL A 121 -4.32 -3.71 -8.88
N MET A 122 -4.03 -3.31 -10.13
CA MET A 122 -5.01 -2.64 -10.99
C MET A 122 -6.18 -3.57 -11.32
N GLN A 123 -5.92 -4.85 -11.55
CA GLN A 123 -6.94 -5.89 -11.74
C GLN A 123 -7.76 -6.08 -10.46
N ALA A 124 -7.10 -6.19 -9.30
CA ALA A 124 -7.78 -6.31 -8.01
C ALA A 124 -8.71 -5.12 -7.73
N LEU A 125 -8.27 -3.88 -8.05
CA LEU A 125 -9.10 -2.67 -7.92
C LEU A 125 -10.33 -2.72 -8.83
N LYS A 126 -10.16 -3.05 -10.11
CA LYS A 126 -11.28 -3.16 -11.07
C LYS A 126 -12.28 -4.21 -10.60
N LEU A 127 -11.81 -5.38 -10.21
CA LEU A 127 -12.65 -6.47 -9.74
C LEU A 127 -13.39 -6.08 -8.44
N THR A 128 -12.69 -5.46 -7.50
CA THR A 128 -13.28 -4.97 -6.25
C THR A 128 -14.34 -3.90 -6.52
N LYS A 129 -14.06 -2.95 -7.41
CA LYS A 129 -15.01 -1.90 -7.78
C LYS A 129 -16.31 -2.47 -8.34
N GLN A 130 -16.21 -3.48 -9.20
CA GLN A 130 -17.37 -4.20 -9.75
C GLN A 130 -18.17 -4.90 -8.64
N ASN A 131 -17.48 -5.67 -7.79
CA ASN A 131 -18.14 -6.48 -6.75
C ASN A 131 -18.68 -5.64 -5.57
N LEU A 132 -18.13 -4.46 -5.31
CA LEU A 132 -18.70 -3.50 -4.36
C LEU A 132 -20.08 -2.99 -4.82
N ASN A 133 -20.35 -3.00 -6.11
CA ASN A 133 -21.63 -2.56 -6.68
C ASN A 133 -22.11 -1.23 -6.10
N ASN A 134 -21.21 -0.26 -6.03
CA ASN A 134 -21.44 1.07 -5.48
C ASN A 134 -21.92 1.11 -4.02
N ARG A 135 -21.71 0.07 -3.22
CA ARG A 135 -22.11 0.06 -1.80
C ARG A 135 -21.38 1.13 -0.99
N VAL A 136 -20.07 1.17 -1.10
CA VAL A 136 -19.17 2.12 -0.42
C VAL A 136 -18.05 2.56 -1.36
N PRO A 137 -17.35 3.67 -1.07
CA PRO A 137 -16.14 4.06 -1.81
C PRO A 137 -15.01 3.04 -1.64
N LEU A 138 -14.18 2.95 -2.69
CA LEU A 138 -12.95 2.17 -2.70
C LEU A 138 -11.74 3.08 -2.52
N ILE A 139 -10.96 2.85 -1.46
CA ILE A 139 -9.72 3.55 -1.18
C ILE A 139 -8.58 2.78 -1.83
N GLY A 140 -7.80 3.47 -2.69
CA GLY A 140 -6.47 3.06 -3.08
C GLY A 140 -5.42 3.62 -2.13
N PHE A 141 -4.21 3.06 -2.11
CA PHE A 141 -3.18 3.57 -1.22
C PHE A 141 -1.76 3.30 -1.73
N ALA A 142 -0.81 4.03 -1.14
CA ALA A 142 0.62 3.75 -1.24
C ALA A 142 1.34 4.11 0.05
N GLY A 143 2.56 3.60 0.22
CA GLY A 143 3.49 4.13 1.21
C GLY A 143 4.03 5.49 0.73
N ALA A 144 4.18 6.44 1.66
CA ALA A 144 4.83 7.71 1.37
C ALA A 144 6.34 7.52 1.11
N PRO A 145 6.96 8.40 0.32
CA PRO A 145 8.35 8.25 -0.11
C PRO A 145 9.34 8.03 1.03
N TRP A 146 9.22 8.77 2.14
CA TRP A 146 10.10 8.57 3.29
C TRP A 146 9.93 7.17 3.92
N THR A 147 8.70 6.72 4.11
CA THR A 147 8.45 5.38 4.66
C THR A 147 9.04 4.28 3.78
N ILE A 148 8.90 4.38 2.46
CA ILE A 148 9.49 3.43 1.51
C ILE A 148 11.02 3.50 1.53
N PHE A 149 11.60 4.70 1.47
CA PHE A 149 13.03 4.95 1.58
C PHE A 149 13.61 4.30 2.85
N ALA A 150 12.95 4.52 4.00
CA ALA A 150 13.39 3.97 5.27
C ALA A 150 13.48 2.44 5.24
N TYR A 151 12.49 1.75 4.68
CA TYR A 151 12.53 0.29 4.50
C TYR A 151 13.61 -0.18 3.54
N MET A 152 13.81 0.51 2.41
CA MET A 152 14.83 0.14 1.41
C MET A 152 16.26 0.24 1.96
N ILE A 153 16.51 1.14 2.91
CA ILE A 153 17.82 1.32 3.56
C ILE A 153 17.98 0.42 4.79
N GLU A 154 16.96 0.35 5.67
CA GLU A 154 17.05 -0.48 6.88
C GLU A 154 17.01 -1.98 6.55
N GLY A 155 16.28 -2.37 5.51
CA GLY A 155 16.06 -3.76 5.14
C GLY A 155 14.93 -4.46 5.89
N SER A 156 14.39 -3.83 6.92
CA SER A 156 13.31 -4.36 7.76
C SER A 156 12.66 -3.24 8.59
N GLY A 157 11.64 -3.58 9.39
CA GLY A 157 11.13 -2.67 10.41
C GLY A 157 12.19 -2.31 11.45
N SER A 158 12.20 -1.07 11.90
CA SER A 158 13.13 -0.57 12.91
C SER A 158 12.39 0.34 13.90
N LYS A 159 12.88 0.42 15.13
CA LYS A 159 12.33 1.36 16.14
C LYS A 159 12.80 2.80 15.89
N THR A 160 13.96 2.98 15.31
CA THR A 160 14.62 4.30 15.20
C THR A 160 14.96 4.70 13.77
N PHE A 161 14.99 3.74 12.84
CA PHE A 161 15.45 3.94 11.46
C PHE A 161 16.79 4.69 11.37
N SER A 162 17.73 4.31 12.25
CA SER A 162 19.01 4.99 12.41
C SER A 162 19.87 4.94 11.14
N LYS A 163 19.86 3.80 10.40
CA LYS A 163 20.59 3.68 9.15
C LYS A 163 20.00 4.58 8.06
N ALA A 164 18.67 4.63 7.95
CA ALA A 164 17.99 5.48 6.98
C ALA A 164 18.26 6.97 7.28
N LYS A 165 18.22 7.38 8.55
CA LYS A 165 18.59 8.75 8.96
C LYS A 165 20.06 9.05 8.72
N GLN A 166 20.95 8.13 9.07
CA GLN A 166 22.37 8.29 8.78
C GLN A 166 22.61 8.48 7.28
N PHE A 167 21.99 7.65 6.44
CA PHE A 167 22.11 7.75 4.99
C PHE A 167 21.59 9.11 4.48
N LEU A 168 20.44 9.57 4.99
CA LEU A 168 19.85 10.86 4.64
C LEU A 168 20.80 12.02 4.92
N TYR A 169 21.45 12.04 6.10
CA TYR A 169 22.32 13.14 6.51
C TYR A 169 23.74 13.06 5.95
N THR A 170 24.28 11.85 5.73
CA THR A 170 25.64 11.69 5.24
C THR A 170 25.75 11.65 3.71
N GLN A 171 24.65 11.33 3.01
CA GLN A 171 24.60 11.23 1.55
C GLN A 171 23.33 11.93 0.99
N PRO A 172 23.19 13.25 1.20
CA PRO A 172 21.95 13.98 0.86
C PRO A 172 21.61 13.91 -0.63
N GLU A 173 22.58 14.08 -1.53
CA GLU A 173 22.35 14.02 -2.98
C GLU A 173 21.83 12.65 -3.42
N LEU A 174 22.42 11.58 -2.90
CA LEU A 174 22.01 10.22 -3.21
C LEU A 174 20.62 9.90 -2.60
N SER A 175 20.36 10.43 -1.43
CA SER A 175 19.05 10.32 -0.77
C SER A 175 17.95 11.01 -1.58
N HIS A 176 18.22 12.23 -2.10
CA HIS A 176 17.28 12.93 -2.97
C HIS A 176 17.03 12.17 -4.28
N LEU A 177 18.08 11.60 -4.88
CA LEU A 177 17.94 10.79 -6.09
C LEU A 177 17.04 9.55 -5.85
N LEU A 178 17.24 8.85 -4.72
CA LEU A 178 16.41 7.70 -4.36
C LEU A 178 14.97 8.12 -4.07
N LEU A 179 14.78 9.18 -3.28
CA LEU A 179 13.44 9.72 -2.96
C LEU A 179 12.69 10.16 -4.21
N ASP A 180 13.38 10.76 -5.18
CA ASP A 180 12.78 11.15 -6.46
C ASP A 180 12.29 9.94 -7.25
N LYS A 181 13.10 8.89 -7.40
CA LYS A 181 12.70 7.64 -8.06
C LYS A 181 11.49 6.98 -7.37
N ILE A 182 11.49 6.95 -6.03
CA ILE A 182 10.35 6.43 -5.25
C ILE A 182 9.10 7.28 -5.49
N THR A 183 9.24 8.62 -5.46
CA THR A 183 8.13 9.54 -5.66
C THR A 183 7.50 9.38 -7.03
N GLN A 184 8.31 9.33 -8.10
CA GLN A 184 7.82 9.14 -9.46
C GLN A 184 7.12 7.77 -9.62
N SER A 185 7.68 6.70 -9.06
CA SER A 185 7.06 5.38 -9.03
C SER A 185 5.72 5.39 -8.29
N THR A 186 5.66 6.07 -7.14
CA THR A 186 4.43 6.23 -6.34
C THR A 186 3.37 7.01 -7.10
N ILE A 187 3.74 8.09 -7.80
CA ILE A 187 2.80 8.87 -8.63
C ILE A 187 2.22 8.00 -9.74
N ASN A 188 3.05 7.25 -10.47
CA ASN A 188 2.59 6.37 -11.54
C ASN A 188 1.64 5.29 -11.00
N TYR A 189 1.98 4.69 -9.86
CA TYR A 189 1.15 3.70 -9.18
C TYR A 189 -0.20 4.24 -8.74
N LEU A 190 -0.23 5.41 -8.11
CA LEU A 190 -1.49 6.05 -7.66
C LEU A 190 -2.37 6.50 -8.82
N LYS A 191 -1.78 7.04 -9.90
CA LYS A 191 -2.53 7.34 -11.14
C LYS A 191 -3.18 6.08 -11.71
N GLY A 192 -2.46 4.95 -11.72
CA GLY A 192 -2.99 3.65 -12.13
C GLY A 192 -4.16 3.20 -11.26
N GLN A 193 -4.07 3.37 -9.95
CA GLN A 193 -5.16 3.02 -9.01
C GLN A 193 -6.42 3.85 -9.27
N VAL A 194 -6.28 5.16 -9.48
CA VAL A 194 -7.40 6.05 -9.81
C VAL A 194 -8.04 5.63 -11.13
N ALA A 195 -7.23 5.40 -12.18
CA ALA A 195 -7.72 4.92 -13.47
C ALA A 195 -8.39 3.54 -13.38
N SER A 196 -8.07 2.73 -12.37
CA SER A 196 -8.66 1.41 -12.11
C SER A 196 -9.87 1.44 -11.19
N GLY A 197 -10.33 2.63 -10.75
CA GLY A 197 -11.60 2.81 -10.05
C GLY A 197 -11.50 3.13 -8.56
N ALA A 198 -10.33 3.49 -8.04
CA ALA A 198 -10.24 4.03 -6.69
C ALA A 198 -10.96 5.38 -6.61
N ASP A 199 -11.84 5.55 -5.62
CA ASP A 199 -12.60 6.78 -5.39
C ASP A 199 -11.84 7.77 -4.51
N MET A 200 -10.86 7.29 -3.74
CA MET A 200 -10.05 8.06 -2.81
C MET A 200 -8.67 7.43 -2.69
N ILE A 201 -7.66 8.22 -2.39
CA ILE A 201 -6.28 7.78 -2.19
C ILE A 201 -5.84 8.09 -0.77
N GLN A 202 -5.16 7.12 -0.14
CA GLN A 202 -4.50 7.25 1.14
C GLN A 202 -2.99 7.09 0.98
N LEU A 203 -2.20 8.06 1.44
CA LEU A 203 -0.75 7.93 1.60
C LEU A 203 -0.43 7.58 3.06
N PHE A 204 0.29 6.47 3.25
CA PHE A 204 0.75 6.05 4.57
C PHE A 204 2.20 6.46 4.80
N ASP A 205 2.40 7.48 5.62
CA ASP A 205 3.73 7.86 6.08
C ASP A 205 3.95 7.40 7.53
N SER A 206 3.99 6.08 7.69
CA SER A 206 4.04 5.41 9.00
C SER A 206 5.27 5.78 9.82
N TRP A 207 6.32 6.28 9.19
CA TRP A 207 7.60 6.56 9.82
C TRP A 207 7.99 8.05 9.80
N ALA A 208 7.09 8.94 9.38
CA ALA A 208 7.35 10.38 9.42
C ALA A 208 7.67 10.90 10.83
N GLY A 209 7.02 10.34 11.84
CA GLY A 209 7.22 10.75 13.23
C GLY A 209 8.58 10.37 13.85
N VAL A 210 9.45 9.66 13.12
CA VAL A 210 10.82 9.34 13.57
C VAL A 210 11.90 10.16 12.87
N LEU A 211 11.53 11.07 11.95
CA LEU A 211 12.42 12.04 11.32
C LEU A 211 12.88 13.10 12.31
#